data_07669c9a911002e5784a609b4868ad51
#
_entry.id   07669c9a911002e5784a609b4868ad51
#
_cell.length_a   1.000
_cell.length_b   1.000
_cell.length_c   1.000
_cell.angle_alpha   90.00
_cell.angle_beta   90.00
_cell.angle_gamma   90.00
#
_symmetry.space_group_name_H-M   'P 1'
#
loop_
_entity.id
_entity.type
_entity.pdbx_description
1 polymer ?
#
loop_
_entity_poly.entity_id
_entity_poly.type
_entity_poly.pdbx_seq_one_letter_code
_entity_poly.pdbx_strand_id
1 'polypeptide(L)'
;SKHIEYACKAFFKDLPKNIIAVTGTNGKTSVADFFRQIFLINKTQVASIGTLGIKKNSQTKPSTLTSPDIISLYKELSIMKKNKINNVIIEASSHGLHQGRLNGLNIKCGIFTNFSQDHLDYHKSMKKYYDAKTILFKKLLKRKSTVITSSDFVKLKNLKKICKARDLKMMTEKKLKLDFSVFPKKIIGTFQKKNFAQAALASSLCGIKNNFLQKALIKIK
;
A
#
# COMPACT_ATOMS: atom_id res chain seq x y z
N SER A 1 18.75 -6.06 -9.87
CA SER A 1 19.23 -5.90 -11.26
C SER A 1 18.06 -6.09 -12.22
N LYS A 2 18.10 -5.51 -13.42
CA LYS A 2 17.06 -5.63 -14.46
C LYS A 2 16.85 -7.10 -14.89
N HIS A 3 17.91 -7.91 -14.88
CA HIS A 3 17.83 -9.33 -15.22
C HIS A 3 16.94 -10.13 -14.27
N ILE A 4 17.05 -9.88 -12.95
CA ILE A 4 16.18 -10.54 -11.96
C ILE A 4 14.72 -10.13 -12.14
N GLU A 5 14.45 -8.85 -12.39
CA GLU A 5 13.09 -8.37 -12.69
C GLU A 5 12.51 -9.07 -13.91
N TYR A 6 13.30 -9.18 -15.00
CA TYR A 6 12.89 -9.87 -16.23
C TYR A 6 12.60 -11.35 -15.97
N ALA A 7 13.52 -12.05 -15.28
CA ALA A 7 13.35 -13.45 -14.93
C ALA A 7 12.10 -13.69 -14.07
N CYS A 8 11.86 -12.84 -13.04
CA CYS A 8 10.66 -12.94 -12.22
C CYS A 8 9.38 -12.78 -13.05
N LYS A 9 9.33 -11.81 -13.97
CA LYS A 9 8.16 -11.61 -14.85
C LYS A 9 7.94 -12.78 -15.81
N ALA A 10 9.02 -13.36 -16.35
CA ALA A 10 8.92 -14.49 -17.25
C ALA A 10 8.45 -15.77 -16.55
N PHE A 11 8.93 -16.00 -15.32
CA PHE A 11 8.61 -17.20 -14.55
C PHE A 11 7.26 -17.12 -13.83
N PHE A 12 6.96 -15.98 -13.19
CA PHE A 12 5.72 -15.76 -12.44
C PHE A 12 4.71 -14.93 -13.24
N LYS A 13 4.10 -15.53 -14.26
CA LYS A 13 3.19 -14.83 -15.20
C LYS A 13 1.88 -14.39 -14.54
N ASP A 14 1.33 -15.22 -13.64
CA ASP A 14 0.03 -14.99 -13.01
C ASP A 14 0.17 -14.38 -11.62
N LEU A 15 -0.15 -13.10 -11.52
CA LEU A 15 -0.13 -12.32 -10.29
C LEU A 15 -1.52 -11.77 -9.93
N PRO A 16 -1.77 -11.38 -8.67
CA PRO A 16 -3.02 -10.76 -8.25
C PRO A 16 -3.41 -9.54 -9.10
N LYS A 17 -4.71 -9.40 -9.40
CA LYS A 17 -5.23 -8.30 -10.22
C LYS A 17 -5.04 -6.93 -9.58
N ASN A 18 -5.23 -6.83 -8.27
CA ASN A 18 -5.18 -5.60 -7.51
C ASN A 18 -4.01 -5.65 -6.54
N ILE A 19 -2.86 -5.12 -6.94
CA ILE A 19 -1.69 -4.93 -6.08
C ILE A 19 -1.63 -3.47 -5.68
N ILE A 20 -1.68 -3.21 -4.38
CA ILE A 20 -1.56 -1.89 -3.76
C ILE A 20 -0.22 -1.84 -3.03
N ALA A 21 0.50 -0.73 -3.14
CA ALA A 21 1.73 -0.51 -2.38
C ALA A 21 1.57 0.69 -1.44
N VAL A 22 1.91 0.52 -0.16
CA VAL A 22 1.85 1.59 0.83
C VAL A 22 3.24 1.92 1.34
N THR A 23 3.63 3.19 1.24
CA THR A 23 4.88 3.74 1.81
C THR A 23 4.58 4.91 2.74
N GLY A 24 5.57 5.30 3.50
CA GLY A 24 5.52 6.38 4.48
C GLY A 24 6.47 6.11 5.65
N THR A 25 6.64 7.05 6.56
CA THR A 25 7.40 6.83 7.78
C THR A 25 6.60 5.92 8.71
N ASN A 26 5.41 6.33 9.10
CA ASN A 26 4.49 5.61 9.99
C ASN A 26 3.19 5.26 9.26
N GLY A 27 2.39 4.36 9.86
CA GLY A 27 1.04 4.04 9.40
C GLY A 27 0.95 3.02 8.27
N LYS A 28 2.05 2.55 7.67
CA LYS A 28 2.04 1.52 6.62
C LYS A 28 1.30 0.26 7.04
N THR A 29 1.67 -0.27 8.20
CA THR A 29 1.07 -1.49 8.78
C THR A 29 -0.41 -1.29 9.13
N SER A 30 -0.77 -0.13 9.70
CA SER A 30 -2.18 0.19 10.00
C SER A 30 -3.02 0.26 8.73
N VAL A 31 -2.52 0.93 7.67
CA VAL A 31 -3.21 1.00 6.38
C VAL A 31 -3.35 -0.40 5.77
N ALA A 32 -2.29 -1.22 5.83
CA ALA A 32 -2.32 -2.58 5.31
C ALA A 32 -3.32 -3.46 6.09
N ASP A 33 -3.38 -3.31 7.41
CA ASP A 33 -4.31 -4.08 8.24
C ASP A 33 -5.76 -3.59 8.05
N PHE A 34 -6.03 -2.29 8.00
CA PHE A 34 -7.36 -1.78 7.68
C PHE A 34 -7.84 -2.21 6.29
N PHE A 35 -6.95 -2.18 5.29
CA PHE A 35 -7.29 -2.70 3.96
C PHE A 35 -7.72 -4.17 4.05
N ARG A 36 -6.96 -5.00 4.75
CA ARG A 36 -7.28 -6.41 4.96
C ARG A 36 -8.62 -6.58 5.71
N GLN A 37 -8.84 -5.86 6.81
CA GLN A 37 -10.08 -5.93 7.57
C GLN A 37 -11.30 -5.52 6.73
N ILE A 38 -11.22 -4.46 5.91
CA ILE A 38 -12.30 -4.04 5.02
C ILE A 38 -12.73 -5.19 4.10
N PHE A 39 -11.79 -5.91 3.50
CA PHE A 39 -12.11 -7.04 2.63
C PHE A 39 -12.67 -8.24 3.39
N LEU A 40 -12.11 -8.58 4.55
CA LEU A 40 -12.59 -9.69 5.37
C LEU A 40 -14.02 -9.45 5.90
N ILE A 41 -14.33 -8.24 6.38
CA ILE A 41 -15.68 -7.85 6.82
C ILE A 41 -16.68 -8.00 5.66
N ASN A 42 -16.23 -7.80 4.42
CA ASN A 42 -17.03 -7.97 3.22
C ASN A 42 -16.89 -9.39 2.60
N LYS A 43 -16.38 -10.36 3.35
CA LYS A 43 -16.24 -11.76 2.95
C LYS A 43 -15.48 -11.96 1.62
N THR A 44 -14.52 -11.07 1.35
CA THR A 44 -13.71 -11.08 0.13
C THR A 44 -12.27 -11.47 0.46
N GLN A 45 -11.69 -12.34 -0.37
CA GLN A 45 -10.31 -12.80 -0.17
C GLN A 45 -9.30 -11.68 -0.36
N VAL A 46 -8.33 -11.61 0.55
CA VAL A 46 -7.33 -10.55 0.62
C VAL A 46 -6.03 -11.06 1.25
N ALA A 47 -4.93 -10.43 0.89
CA ALA A 47 -3.65 -10.62 1.58
C ALA A 47 -2.96 -9.28 1.86
N SER A 48 -2.11 -9.29 2.89
CA SER A 48 -1.14 -8.22 3.15
C SER A 48 0.26 -8.79 3.31
N ILE A 49 1.26 -8.05 2.83
CA ILE A 49 2.68 -8.37 2.98
C ILE A 49 3.33 -7.17 3.65
N GLY A 50 3.91 -7.37 4.82
CA GLY A 50 4.50 -6.27 5.57
C GLY A 50 5.18 -6.69 6.87
N THR A 51 5.35 -5.73 7.77
CA THR A 51 6.05 -5.89 9.05
C THR A 51 5.44 -6.99 9.93
N LEU A 52 4.13 -7.19 9.87
CA LEU A 52 3.43 -8.26 10.59
C LEU A 52 3.46 -9.61 9.84
N GLY A 53 4.35 -9.76 8.86
CA GLY A 53 4.45 -10.95 8.03
C GLY A 53 3.52 -10.94 6.82
N ILE A 54 3.31 -12.13 6.26
CA ILE A 54 2.42 -12.37 5.12
C ILE A 54 1.10 -12.91 5.67
N LYS A 55 0.05 -12.10 5.58
CA LYS A 55 -1.29 -12.48 6.04
C LYS A 55 -2.17 -12.80 4.84
N LYS A 56 -2.67 -14.02 4.76
CA LYS A 56 -3.61 -14.50 3.74
C LYS A 56 -4.94 -14.79 4.44
N ASN A 57 -5.96 -13.96 4.20
CA ASN A 57 -7.21 -14.01 4.96
C ASN A 57 -6.95 -13.96 6.49
N SER A 58 -7.23 -15.04 7.21
CA SER A 58 -6.99 -15.15 8.66
C SER A 58 -5.67 -15.85 9.03
N GLN A 59 -4.94 -16.38 8.05
CA GLN A 59 -3.66 -17.07 8.27
C GLN A 59 -2.50 -16.09 8.24
N THR A 60 -1.51 -16.29 9.09
CA THR A 60 -0.29 -15.45 9.15
C THR A 60 0.95 -16.33 9.01
N LYS A 61 1.84 -15.96 8.08
CA LYS A 61 3.18 -16.52 7.93
C LYS A 61 4.20 -15.44 8.35
N PRO A 62 5.08 -15.68 9.31
CA PRO A 62 6.11 -14.71 9.69
C PRO A 62 6.97 -14.31 8.49
N SER A 63 7.48 -13.08 8.51
CA SER A 63 8.44 -12.58 7.54
C SER A 63 9.54 -11.81 8.29
N THR A 64 10.78 -12.02 7.91
CA THR A 64 11.93 -11.31 8.49
C THR A 64 12.10 -9.89 7.96
N LEU A 65 11.45 -9.59 6.83
CA LEU A 65 11.55 -8.30 6.16
C LEU A 65 10.17 -7.69 5.90
N THR A 66 10.02 -6.41 6.18
CA THR A 66 8.78 -5.65 5.84
C THR A 66 8.43 -5.76 4.36
N SER A 67 9.43 -5.66 3.49
CA SER A 67 9.29 -5.94 2.06
C SER A 67 10.23 -7.10 1.73
N PRO A 68 9.74 -8.30 1.39
CA PRO A 68 10.57 -9.43 0.97
C PRO A 68 11.47 -9.09 -0.23
N ASP A 69 12.50 -9.88 -0.49
CA ASP A 69 13.26 -9.76 -1.74
C ASP A 69 12.36 -10.01 -2.96
N ILE A 70 12.83 -9.59 -4.14
CA ILE A 70 12.01 -9.59 -5.34
C ILE A 70 11.54 -11.00 -5.73
N ILE A 71 12.37 -12.02 -5.61
CA ILE A 71 12.03 -13.40 -5.99
C ILE A 71 10.98 -13.96 -5.03
N SER A 72 11.21 -13.82 -3.73
CA SER A 72 10.28 -14.23 -2.68
C SER A 72 8.93 -13.52 -2.82
N LEU A 73 8.94 -12.21 -3.13
CA LEU A 73 7.73 -11.43 -3.32
C LEU A 73 6.91 -11.94 -4.53
N TYR A 74 7.54 -12.16 -5.67
CA TYR A 74 6.86 -12.71 -6.85
C TYR A 74 6.31 -14.12 -6.61
N LYS A 75 7.08 -14.99 -5.94
CA LYS A 75 6.65 -16.34 -5.54
C LYS A 75 5.39 -16.29 -4.67
N GLU A 76 5.39 -15.47 -3.61
CA GLU A 76 4.24 -15.35 -2.70
C GLU A 76 3.01 -14.78 -3.43
N LEU A 77 3.19 -13.78 -4.30
CA LEU A 77 2.09 -13.23 -5.11
C LEU A 77 1.52 -14.29 -6.08
N SER A 78 2.36 -15.09 -6.72
CA SER A 78 1.90 -16.19 -7.59
C SER A 78 1.12 -17.24 -6.80
N ILE A 79 1.57 -17.62 -5.60
CA ILE A 79 0.83 -18.53 -4.70
C ILE A 79 -0.52 -17.92 -4.31
N MET A 80 -0.56 -16.61 -3.96
CA MET A 80 -1.80 -15.91 -3.66
C MET A 80 -2.78 -15.97 -4.83
N LYS A 81 -2.29 -15.73 -6.05
CA LYS A 81 -3.11 -15.81 -7.26
C LYS A 81 -3.69 -17.21 -7.49
N LYS A 82 -2.89 -18.27 -7.34
CA LYS A 82 -3.34 -19.66 -7.42
C LYS A 82 -4.44 -19.95 -6.40
N ASN A 83 -4.35 -19.36 -5.21
CA ASN A 83 -5.37 -19.45 -4.15
C ASN A 83 -6.53 -18.46 -4.34
N LYS A 84 -6.74 -17.92 -5.55
CA LYS A 84 -7.82 -16.98 -5.90
C LYS A 84 -7.81 -15.65 -5.14
N ILE A 85 -6.71 -15.30 -4.45
CA ILE A 85 -6.53 -14.01 -3.78
C ILE A 85 -6.09 -12.98 -4.82
N ASN A 86 -7.01 -12.07 -5.17
CA ASN A 86 -6.75 -11.03 -6.17
C ASN A 86 -6.54 -9.62 -5.60
N ASN A 87 -6.70 -9.45 -4.29
CA ASN A 87 -6.54 -8.16 -3.61
C ASN A 87 -5.38 -8.25 -2.63
N VAL A 88 -4.29 -7.56 -2.91
CA VAL A 88 -3.07 -7.63 -2.10
C VAL A 88 -2.56 -6.23 -1.82
N ILE A 89 -2.22 -5.95 -0.56
CA ILE A 89 -1.51 -4.74 -0.16
C ILE A 89 -0.11 -5.10 0.33
N ILE A 90 0.89 -4.32 -0.11
CA ILE A 90 2.30 -4.52 0.20
C ILE A 90 2.85 -3.29 0.91
N GLU A 91 3.44 -3.48 2.08
CA GLU A 91 4.22 -2.43 2.73
C GLU A 91 5.53 -2.23 1.96
N ALA A 92 5.66 -1.08 1.29
CA ALA A 92 6.84 -0.69 0.53
C ALA A 92 7.76 0.16 1.41
N SER A 93 8.68 -0.50 2.13
CA SER A 93 9.69 0.18 2.95
C SER A 93 10.63 1.01 2.06
N SER A 94 11.26 2.06 2.63
CA SER A 94 12.24 2.86 1.88
C SER A 94 13.44 2.03 1.43
N HIS A 95 13.87 1.07 2.25
CA HIS A 95 14.91 0.10 1.88
C HIS A 95 14.45 -0.79 0.71
N GLY A 96 13.24 -1.37 0.80
CA GLY A 96 12.70 -2.22 -0.25
C GLY A 96 12.53 -1.50 -1.59
N LEU A 97 12.09 -0.24 -1.55
CA LEU A 97 12.00 0.61 -2.74
C LEU A 97 13.38 0.96 -3.32
N HIS A 98 14.33 1.35 -2.45
CA HIS A 98 15.70 1.66 -2.87
C HIS A 98 16.42 0.45 -3.47
N GLN A 99 16.19 -0.73 -2.91
CA GLN A 99 16.76 -1.99 -3.39
C GLN A 99 16.00 -2.63 -4.56
N GLY A 100 14.92 -1.99 -5.04
CA GLY A 100 14.15 -2.48 -6.19
C GLY A 100 13.33 -3.74 -5.95
N ARG A 101 12.99 -4.06 -4.68
CA ARG A 101 12.28 -5.30 -4.34
C ARG A 101 10.87 -5.40 -4.94
N LEU A 102 10.25 -4.26 -5.30
CA LEU A 102 8.94 -4.19 -5.94
C LEU A 102 9.01 -3.96 -7.45
N ASN A 103 10.21 -4.00 -8.04
CA ASN A 103 10.36 -3.74 -9.46
C ASN A 103 9.54 -4.73 -10.30
N GLY A 104 8.99 -4.21 -11.39
CA GLY A 104 8.26 -5.00 -12.37
C GLY A 104 6.82 -5.37 -11.99
N LEU A 105 6.38 -5.13 -10.75
CA LEU A 105 5.01 -5.39 -10.34
C LEU A 105 4.03 -4.41 -11.03
N ASN A 106 2.86 -4.92 -11.40
CA ASN A 106 1.76 -4.09 -11.90
C ASN A 106 0.98 -3.48 -10.73
N ILE A 107 1.52 -2.40 -10.14
CA ILE A 107 0.92 -1.74 -8.97
C ILE A 107 -0.22 -0.82 -9.44
N LYS A 108 -1.43 -1.11 -9.00
CA LYS A 108 -2.65 -0.36 -9.34
C LYS A 108 -2.74 0.98 -8.63
N CYS A 109 -2.28 1.03 -7.37
CA CYS A 109 -2.35 2.22 -6.53
C CYS A 109 -1.16 2.29 -5.60
N GLY A 110 -0.59 3.49 -5.43
CA GLY A 110 0.43 3.79 -4.44
C GLY A 110 -0.13 4.70 -3.34
N ILE A 111 0.11 4.35 -2.08
CA ILE A 111 -0.29 5.15 -0.92
C ILE A 111 0.94 5.76 -0.28
N PHE A 112 0.91 7.08 0.02
CA PHE A 112 1.91 7.75 0.84
C PHE A 112 1.25 8.24 2.13
N THR A 113 1.53 7.56 3.25
CA THR A 113 0.85 7.85 4.53
C THR A 113 1.28 9.18 5.13
N ASN A 114 2.56 9.30 5.47
CA ASN A 114 3.18 10.50 6.05
C ASN A 114 4.69 10.51 5.78
N PHE A 115 5.34 11.61 6.14
CA PHE A 115 6.79 11.76 6.01
C PHE A 115 7.34 12.56 7.19
N SER A 116 8.16 11.93 8.00
CA SER A 116 8.91 12.49 9.12
C SER A 116 10.31 11.90 9.16
N GLN A 117 11.16 12.35 10.06
CA GLN A 117 12.52 11.86 10.20
C GLN A 117 12.54 10.39 10.65
N ASP A 118 13.32 9.57 9.93
CA ASP A 118 13.56 8.16 10.23
C ASP A 118 14.66 7.62 9.30
N HIS A 119 15.28 6.47 9.65
CA HIS A 119 16.24 5.74 8.82
C HIS A 119 17.39 6.58 8.23
N LEU A 120 17.87 7.61 8.95
CA LEU A 120 19.00 8.44 8.48
C LEU A 120 20.35 7.71 8.57
N ASP A 121 20.44 6.69 9.39
CA ASP A 121 21.56 5.73 9.42
C ASP A 121 21.83 5.12 8.06
N TYR A 122 20.78 4.74 7.35
CA TYR A 122 20.83 4.14 6.01
C TYR A 122 20.83 5.20 4.90
N HIS A 123 19.88 6.13 4.92
CA HIS A 123 19.67 7.09 3.81
C HIS A 123 20.57 8.31 3.87
N LYS A 124 21.29 8.55 4.99
CA LYS A 124 22.24 9.68 5.22
C LYS A 124 21.62 11.09 5.17
N SER A 125 20.43 11.27 4.62
CA SER A 125 19.71 12.55 4.60
C SER A 125 18.22 12.41 4.36
N MET A 126 17.43 13.39 4.86
CA MET A 126 15.98 13.47 4.62
C MET A 126 15.64 13.53 3.13
N LYS A 127 16.49 14.16 2.31
CA LYS A 127 16.31 14.22 0.86
C LYS A 127 16.41 12.83 0.23
N LYS A 128 17.49 12.09 0.53
CA LYS A 128 17.68 10.71 0.02
C LYS A 128 16.56 9.76 0.53
N TYR A 129 16.14 9.92 1.79
CA TYR A 129 15.04 9.16 2.35
C TYR A 129 13.71 9.42 1.62
N TYR A 130 13.39 10.72 1.35
CA TYR A 130 12.22 11.09 0.53
C TYR A 130 12.32 10.54 -0.88
N ASP A 131 13.48 10.66 -1.52
CA ASP A 131 13.71 10.16 -2.88
C ASP A 131 13.53 8.65 -2.96
N ALA A 132 14.01 7.89 -1.97
CA ALA A 132 13.79 6.45 -1.89
C ALA A 132 12.28 6.10 -1.84
N LYS A 133 11.49 6.78 -1.01
CA LYS A 133 10.02 6.56 -0.96
C LYS A 133 9.32 6.96 -2.25
N THR A 134 9.78 8.03 -2.90
CA THR A 134 9.16 8.51 -4.13
C THR A 134 9.47 7.64 -5.35
N ILE A 135 10.39 6.65 -5.25
CA ILE A 135 10.59 5.63 -6.29
C ILE A 135 9.27 4.97 -6.67
N LEU A 136 8.40 4.67 -5.68
CA LEU A 136 7.08 4.10 -5.93
C LEU A 136 6.29 4.92 -6.97
N PHE A 137 6.27 6.24 -6.83
CA PHE A 137 5.48 7.13 -7.67
C PHE A 137 6.22 7.55 -8.95
N LYS A 138 7.53 7.76 -8.86
CA LYS A 138 8.36 8.18 -9.99
C LYS A 138 8.63 7.06 -11.00
N LYS A 139 8.75 5.79 -10.53
CA LYS A 139 9.25 4.68 -11.35
C LYS A 139 8.31 3.49 -11.45
N LEU A 140 7.64 3.10 -10.34
CA LEU A 140 6.92 1.82 -10.30
C LEU A 140 5.46 1.92 -10.73
N LEU A 141 4.78 3.04 -10.43
CA LEU A 141 3.41 3.25 -10.90
C LEU A 141 3.38 3.49 -12.41
N LYS A 142 2.44 2.85 -13.08
CA LYS A 142 2.14 3.13 -14.49
C LYS A 142 1.41 4.47 -14.64
N ARG A 143 1.47 5.08 -15.82
CA ARG A 143 0.64 6.26 -16.16
C ARG A 143 -0.83 5.96 -15.85
N LYS A 144 -1.59 6.98 -15.44
CA LYS A 144 -3.00 6.91 -15.03
C LYS A 144 -3.28 6.09 -13.76
N SER A 145 -2.25 5.49 -13.12
CA SER A 145 -2.41 4.87 -11.79
C SER A 145 -2.78 5.90 -10.74
N THR A 146 -3.36 5.44 -9.62
CA THR A 146 -3.81 6.32 -8.55
C THR A 146 -2.76 6.45 -7.45
N VAL A 147 -2.58 7.66 -6.96
CA VAL A 147 -1.80 8.01 -5.77
C VAL A 147 -2.76 8.44 -4.67
N ILE A 148 -2.70 7.82 -3.51
CA ILE A 148 -3.49 8.19 -2.32
C ILE A 148 -2.56 8.80 -1.28
N THR A 149 -2.99 9.91 -0.68
CA THR A 149 -2.30 10.57 0.44
C THR A 149 -3.29 11.38 1.26
N SER A 150 -2.87 11.94 2.40
CA SER A 150 -3.70 12.87 3.18
C SER A 150 -3.66 14.28 2.58
N SER A 151 -4.76 15.03 2.74
CA SER A 151 -4.84 16.42 2.25
C SER A 151 -3.86 17.35 2.96
N ASP A 152 -3.44 17.03 4.17
CA ASP A 152 -2.43 17.72 4.99
C ASP A 152 -1.02 17.11 4.89
N PHE A 153 -0.76 16.29 3.87
CA PHE A 153 0.56 15.67 3.69
C PHE A 153 1.67 16.72 3.54
N VAL A 154 2.67 16.68 4.41
CA VAL A 154 3.74 17.70 4.53
C VAL A 154 4.48 17.96 3.21
N LYS A 155 4.61 16.99 2.33
CA LYS A 155 5.23 17.12 0.99
C LYS A 155 4.21 17.09 -0.15
N LEU A 156 2.95 17.51 0.12
CA LEU A 156 1.85 17.44 -0.85
C LEU A 156 2.18 18.15 -2.17
N LYS A 157 2.76 19.37 -2.11
CA LYS A 157 3.18 20.14 -3.29
C LYS A 157 4.16 19.35 -4.17
N ASN A 158 5.16 18.71 -3.54
CA ASN A 158 6.15 17.90 -4.25
C ASN A 158 5.52 16.64 -4.86
N LEU A 159 4.63 15.97 -4.11
CA LEU A 159 3.93 14.78 -4.62
C LEU A 159 3.00 15.13 -5.79
N LYS A 160 2.31 16.29 -5.75
CA LYS A 160 1.52 16.80 -6.89
C LYS A 160 2.37 17.02 -8.13
N LYS A 161 3.59 17.59 -8.00
CA LYS A 161 4.52 17.74 -9.13
C LYS A 161 4.89 16.39 -9.74
N ILE A 162 5.18 15.39 -8.91
CA ILE A 162 5.46 14.02 -9.39
C ILE A 162 4.24 13.45 -10.13
N CYS A 163 3.04 13.58 -9.56
CA CYS A 163 1.82 13.09 -10.19
C CYS A 163 1.58 13.74 -11.56
N LYS A 164 1.74 15.07 -11.67
CA LYS A 164 1.63 15.78 -12.94
C LYS A 164 2.64 15.29 -13.98
N ALA A 165 3.92 15.19 -13.59
CA ALA A 165 5.00 14.75 -14.48
C ALA A 165 4.83 13.29 -14.97
N ARG A 166 4.17 12.43 -14.18
CA ARG A 166 3.98 11.01 -14.44
C ARG A 166 2.57 10.65 -14.94
N ASP A 167 1.68 11.63 -15.14
CA ASP A 167 0.29 11.41 -15.49
C ASP A 167 -0.41 10.45 -14.50
N LEU A 168 -0.27 10.73 -13.20
CA LEU A 168 -0.90 9.96 -12.11
C LEU A 168 -2.10 10.71 -11.56
N LYS A 169 -3.15 9.98 -11.18
CA LYS A 169 -4.35 10.53 -10.55
C LYS A 169 -4.13 10.62 -9.04
N MET A 170 -4.32 11.80 -8.43
CA MET A 170 -4.22 11.95 -6.98
C MET A 170 -5.60 11.92 -6.32
N MET A 171 -5.69 11.21 -5.20
CA MET A 171 -6.86 11.16 -4.32
C MET A 171 -6.46 11.42 -2.87
N THR A 172 -7.31 12.13 -2.14
CA THR A 172 -7.20 12.33 -0.69
C THR A 172 -8.49 11.91 -0.01
N GLU A 173 -8.47 11.81 1.33
CA GLU A 173 -9.62 11.47 2.18
C GLU A 173 -10.86 12.31 1.90
N LYS A 174 -10.69 13.55 1.38
CA LYS A 174 -11.80 14.45 1.01
C LYS A 174 -12.73 13.86 -0.06
N LYS A 175 -12.29 12.83 -0.79
CA LYS A 175 -13.13 12.11 -1.77
C LYS A 175 -14.01 11.03 -1.16
N LEU A 176 -13.82 10.70 0.11
CA LEU A 176 -14.66 9.73 0.81
C LEU A 176 -15.95 10.40 1.31
N LYS A 177 -17.06 9.70 1.10
CA LYS A 177 -18.37 10.05 1.67
C LYS A 177 -18.70 9.04 2.77
N LEU A 178 -17.92 9.06 3.87
CA LEU A 178 -18.11 8.18 5.03
C LEU A 178 -18.35 9.04 6.27
N ASP A 179 -19.26 8.57 7.12
CA ASP A 179 -19.49 9.17 8.43
C ASP A 179 -18.45 8.66 9.43
N PHE A 180 -17.45 9.46 9.70
CA PHE A 180 -16.39 9.16 10.67
C PHE A 180 -16.79 9.41 12.14
N SER A 181 -18.00 9.86 12.42
CA SER A 181 -18.50 10.01 13.81
C SER A 181 -18.60 8.65 14.51
N VAL A 182 -18.92 7.60 13.73
CA VAL A 182 -19.05 6.21 14.18
C VAL A 182 -17.72 5.43 14.21
N PHE A 183 -16.58 6.09 14.00
CA PHE A 183 -15.27 5.44 14.07
C PHE A 183 -15.02 4.88 15.47
N PRO A 184 -14.59 3.61 15.64
CA PRO A 184 -14.49 2.97 16.95
C PRO A 184 -13.60 3.73 17.93
N LYS A 185 -14.15 4.14 19.07
CA LYS A 185 -13.41 4.92 20.10
C LYS A 185 -12.17 4.22 20.65
N LYS A 186 -12.14 2.87 20.63
CA LYS A 186 -10.98 2.06 21.05
C LYS A 186 -9.77 2.20 20.14
N ILE A 187 -9.95 2.67 18.91
CA ILE A 187 -8.85 2.95 17.98
C ILE A 187 -8.37 4.38 18.22
N ILE A 188 -7.32 4.51 19.03
CA ILE A 188 -6.83 5.79 19.52
C ILE A 188 -5.99 6.51 18.45
N GLY A 189 -6.18 7.83 18.37
CA GLY A 189 -5.38 8.75 17.56
C GLY A 189 -6.05 9.19 16.25
N THR A 190 -6.03 10.49 16.00
CA THR A 190 -6.61 11.10 14.77
C THR A 190 -5.95 10.59 13.49
N PHE A 191 -4.68 10.18 13.57
CA PHE A 191 -3.93 9.59 12.46
C PHE A 191 -4.53 8.24 12.00
N GLN A 192 -5.19 7.49 12.90
CA GLN A 192 -5.83 6.22 12.53
C GLN A 192 -7.05 6.43 11.62
N LYS A 193 -7.80 7.51 11.81
CA LYS A 193 -8.87 7.89 10.87
C LYS A 193 -8.31 8.14 9.46
N LYS A 194 -7.15 8.80 9.36
CA LYS A 194 -6.46 9.02 8.07
C LYS A 194 -5.96 7.72 7.46
N ASN A 195 -5.36 6.84 8.27
CA ASN A 195 -4.92 5.52 7.81
C ASN A 195 -6.09 4.69 7.29
N PHE A 196 -7.22 4.68 8.01
CA PHE A 196 -8.44 4.01 7.54
C PHE A 196 -8.96 4.63 6.24
N ALA A 197 -9.01 5.96 6.15
CA ALA A 197 -9.46 6.66 4.94
C ALA A 197 -8.62 6.29 3.71
N GLN A 198 -7.30 6.19 3.87
CA GLN A 198 -6.40 5.76 2.79
C GLN A 198 -6.64 4.30 2.38
N ALA A 199 -6.85 3.40 3.37
CA ALA A 199 -7.21 2.01 3.12
C ALA A 199 -8.57 1.88 2.42
N ALA A 200 -9.57 2.68 2.84
CA ALA A 200 -10.90 2.70 2.24
C ALA A 200 -10.87 3.18 0.78
N LEU A 201 -10.12 4.24 0.48
CA LEU A 201 -9.90 4.71 -0.90
C LEU A 201 -9.25 3.62 -1.76
N ALA A 202 -8.22 2.94 -1.25
CA ALA A 202 -7.59 1.84 -1.97
C ALA A 202 -8.55 0.67 -2.21
N SER A 203 -9.38 0.35 -1.20
CA SER A 203 -10.41 -0.68 -1.30
C SER A 203 -11.49 -0.35 -2.32
N SER A 204 -11.90 0.92 -2.41
CA SER A 204 -12.86 1.38 -3.43
C SER A 204 -12.32 1.20 -4.86
N LEU A 205 -11.03 1.45 -5.08
CA LEU A 205 -10.36 1.19 -6.36
C LEU A 205 -10.33 -0.30 -6.72
N CYS A 206 -10.46 -1.18 -5.73
CA CYS A 206 -10.55 -2.62 -5.90
C CYS A 206 -11.99 -3.14 -5.99
N GLY A 207 -12.99 -2.26 -6.00
CA GLY A 207 -14.41 -2.60 -6.23
C GLY A 207 -15.29 -2.65 -4.97
N ILE A 208 -14.76 -2.30 -3.78
CA ILE A 208 -15.59 -2.20 -2.57
C ILE A 208 -16.45 -0.93 -2.65
N LYS A 209 -17.77 -1.09 -2.61
CA LYS A 209 -18.73 0.02 -2.67
C LYS A 209 -18.82 0.79 -1.35
N ASN A 210 -19.29 2.03 -1.38
CA ASN A 210 -19.31 2.95 -0.22
C ASN A 210 -20.09 2.41 0.99
N ASN A 211 -21.25 1.77 0.77
CA ASN A 211 -22.04 1.15 1.85
C ASN A 211 -21.25 0.04 2.57
N PHE A 212 -20.44 -0.73 1.87
CA PHE A 212 -19.56 -1.73 2.46
C PHE A 212 -18.37 -1.11 3.20
N LEU A 213 -17.84 0.03 2.74
CA LEU A 213 -16.81 0.79 3.45
C LEU A 213 -17.36 1.37 4.77
N GLN A 214 -18.59 1.92 4.77
CA GLN A 214 -19.25 2.40 5.98
C GLN A 214 -19.49 1.28 6.99
N LYS A 215 -19.94 0.11 6.53
CA LYS A 215 -20.10 -1.08 7.37
C LYS A 215 -18.75 -1.52 7.97
N ALA A 216 -17.70 -1.49 7.20
CA ALA A 216 -16.36 -1.84 7.67
C ALA A 216 -15.85 -0.85 8.71
N LEU A 217 -16.04 0.46 8.51
CA LEU A 217 -15.65 1.52 9.43
C LEU A 217 -16.19 1.32 10.86
N ILE A 218 -17.41 0.80 10.99
CA ILE A 218 -18.04 0.51 12.30
C ILE A 218 -17.43 -0.75 12.94
N LYS A 219 -16.99 -1.73 12.14
CA LYS A 219 -16.62 -3.08 12.58
C LYS A 219 -15.11 -3.33 12.73
N ILE A 220 -14.26 -2.41 12.30
CA ILE A 220 -12.80 -2.55 12.42
C ILE A 220 -12.34 -2.63 13.88
N LYS A 221 -11.20 -3.31 14.08
CA LYS A 221 -10.59 -3.54 15.38
C LYS A 221 -9.18 -2.95 15.46
#